data_ccacc992bf6635f6a14338f62dcb405d
#
_entry.id   ccacc992bf6635f6a14338f62dcb405d
#
_cell.length_a   1.000
_cell.length_b   1.000
_cell.length_c   1.000
_cell.angle_alpha   90.00
_cell.angle_beta   90.00
_cell.angle_gamma   90.00
#
_symmetry.space_group_name_H-M   'P 1'
#
loop_
_entity.id
_entity.type
_entity.pdbx_description
1 polymer ?
#
loop_
_entity_poly.entity_id
_entity_poly.type
_entity_poly.pdbx_seq_one_letter_code
_entity_poly.pdbx_strand_id
1 'polypeptide(L)'
;MERRGRGSGQRRNNRSGRDRRDGQNGNDGPRAGGQQQRQRHQRQQDQDEQQQYEQQGQRQQQSSIIPQTSTPALTEAVPKDTPRFADMVGVHPALVQALTEDLKFDHMMPVQAATLHELLPPKRSDCLVQAKTGTGKTIAFLLPAIQTLLTQTHRSGRGAGGGISLLVISPTRELAMQIAKEAEGLLQRLRQYRVCIAIGGTNKDREEKQILAGCDILIATPGRLIDHMSNDYIRDAFSNLDTLVLDEADRLLDMGFMPALRDIVRALPDKASTNRQGMLFSATIAAHVEQVAGLVLSKGYQFISTIPAGEANTHERVPQHLVKVPTFAAVAPAMVGAIREEAVSLGQDAFKAIVFAPTAALADFYGDVLTNIPGLPPASVLHSRISQNRRTKITNDYRDAKSGVLIATDVIARGMDFPGVTTVFQVGIPADKESYIHRLGRTARAGADGRGIFVVAEAEDFFPRWTLKEISFEPRNADLSSAAQVYSIAEQRIDDGQKAKIYQAWLGYYKNWMKNLKWDKEQLVAEGNIFARDALASPETPPIQKSTIGKMGLRGTRGLVVVPDAPKARHGRGGGGGGGEGRSIGSGGRGGGGGGGGRRGGRF
;
A
#
# COMPACT_ATOMS: atom_id res chain seq x y z
N MET A 1 17.82 -7.28 -69.98
CA MET A 1 18.60 -8.53 -70.09
C MET A 1 18.15 -9.35 -68.91
N GLU A 2 17.20 -10.23 -69.12
CA GLU A 2 17.26 -11.68 -69.33
C GLU A 2 17.65 -12.42 -68.09
N ARG A 3 16.98 -13.42 -67.58
CA ARG A 3 15.85 -14.36 -67.92
C ARG A 3 15.82 -15.37 -66.71
N ARG A 4 14.65 -15.66 -66.18
CA ARG A 4 13.86 -16.93 -66.27
C ARG A 4 14.54 -18.17 -65.68
N GLY A 5 13.88 -18.93 -64.84
CA GLY A 5 12.88 -19.94 -64.99
C GLY A 5 12.64 -20.68 -63.67
N ARG A 6 11.49 -20.95 -63.19
CA ARG A 6 10.38 -21.89 -63.48
C ARG A 6 10.71 -23.36 -63.30
N GLY A 7 9.86 -24.01 -62.49
CA GLY A 7 9.51 -25.43 -62.52
C GLY A 7 9.11 -25.95 -61.14
N SER A 8 7.91 -26.06 -60.65
CA SER A 8 6.69 -26.85 -60.98
C SER A 8 6.81 -28.35 -60.77
N GLY A 9 5.87 -28.88 -60.04
CA GLY A 9 5.29 -30.22 -60.18
C GLY A 9 5.16 -30.98 -58.86
N GLN A 10 4.00 -31.05 -58.29
CA GLN A 10 2.83 -31.94 -58.42
C GLN A 10 2.95 -33.31 -57.73
N ARG A 11 2.10 -33.52 -56.72
CA ARG A 11 1.00 -34.49 -56.53
C ARG A 11 1.28 -36.01 -56.46
N ARG A 12 0.81 -36.68 -55.45
CA ARG A 12 -0.34 -37.64 -55.35
C ARG A 12 -0.16 -38.61 -54.20
N ASN A 13 -1.09 -38.65 -53.29
CA ASN A 13 -2.19 -39.61 -53.06
C ASN A 13 -1.82 -41.10 -53.13
N ASN A 14 -2.09 -41.84 -52.04
CA ASN A 14 -3.14 -42.90 -51.85
C ASN A 14 -2.87 -43.62 -50.54
N ARG A 15 -3.84 -43.70 -49.68
CA ARG A 15 -4.97 -44.62 -49.42
C ARG A 15 -4.57 -46.06 -49.08
N SER A 16 -5.09 -46.39 -47.90
CA SER A 16 -5.82 -47.61 -47.51
C SER A 16 -5.04 -48.77 -46.92
N GLY A 17 -5.65 -49.28 -45.83
CA GLY A 17 -5.60 -50.68 -45.45
C GLY A 17 -5.87 -50.91 -43.94
N ARG A 18 -7.11 -51.31 -43.65
CA ARG A 18 -7.54 -51.93 -42.40
C ARG A 18 -6.76 -53.22 -42.16
N ASP A 19 -6.42 -53.58 -40.91
CA ASP A 19 -7.13 -54.70 -40.27
C ASP A 19 -6.78 -54.89 -38.80
N ARG A 20 -7.71 -55.49 -38.11
CA ARG A 20 -7.82 -55.81 -36.70
C ARG A 20 -6.88 -56.94 -36.24
N ARG A 21 -6.47 -56.94 -34.98
CA ARG A 21 -6.82 -57.95 -33.96
C ARG A 21 -5.97 -57.86 -32.71
N ASP A 22 -6.66 -57.81 -31.59
CA ASP A 22 -6.56 -58.52 -30.29
C ASP A 22 -5.17 -58.86 -29.69
N GLY A 23 -5.05 -58.47 -28.39
CA GLY A 23 -4.36 -59.39 -27.47
C GLY A 23 -3.61 -58.71 -26.30
N GLN A 24 -4.28 -58.56 -25.17
CA GLN A 24 -3.85 -58.81 -23.78
C GLN A 24 -2.57 -58.20 -23.16
N ASN A 25 -2.85 -57.50 -22.03
CA ASN A 25 -2.16 -57.50 -20.73
C ASN A 25 -0.65 -57.22 -20.64
N GLY A 26 -0.35 -56.21 -19.87
CA GLY A 26 0.96 -55.96 -19.26
C GLY A 26 0.97 -54.66 -18.45
N ASN A 27 0.80 -54.84 -17.18
CA ASN A 27 0.92 -53.89 -16.08
C ASN A 27 2.33 -53.26 -16.10
N ASP A 28 2.45 -51.92 -16.10
CA ASP A 28 3.59 -51.29 -15.48
C ASP A 28 3.35 -49.79 -15.22
N GLY A 29 3.80 -49.36 -14.07
CA GLY A 29 3.51 -48.14 -13.34
C GLY A 29 4.10 -46.83 -13.89
N PRO A 30 3.90 -45.70 -13.19
CA PRO A 30 3.89 -44.35 -13.78
C PRO A 30 5.28 -43.77 -13.98
N ARG A 31 5.53 -43.22 -15.15
CA ARG A 31 6.73 -42.49 -15.55
C ARG A 31 6.91 -41.18 -14.74
N ALA A 32 7.85 -41.20 -13.81
CA ALA A 32 8.31 -40.06 -13.01
C ALA A 32 9.31 -39.13 -13.74
N GLY A 33 9.46 -39.21 -15.07
CA GLY A 33 10.49 -38.48 -15.82
C GLY A 33 10.10 -37.06 -16.33
N GLY A 34 8.81 -36.78 -16.48
CA GLY A 34 8.38 -35.55 -17.15
C GLY A 34 8.34 -34.29 -16.29
N GLN A 35 8.21 -34.42 -14.98
CA GLN A 35 8.14 -33.27 -14.09
C GLN A 35 9.53 -32.73 -13.69
N GLN A 36 10.53 -33.58 -13.60
CA GLN A 36 11.91 -33.13 -13.29
C GLN A 36 12.58 -32.40 -14.45
N GLN A 37 12.27 -32.76 -15.69
CA GLN A 37 12.78 -32.05 -16.86
C GLN A 37 12.15 -30.67 -17.05
N ARG A 38 10.86 -30.51 -16.76
CA ARG A 38 10.19 -29.22 -16.77
C ARG A 38 10.67 -28.28 -15.66
N GLN A 39 10.95 -28.81 -14.46
CA GLN A 39 11.52 -28.02 -13.36
C GLN A 39 12.99 -27.63 -13.60
N ARG A 40 13.78 -28.44 -14.31
CA ARG A 40 15.14 -28.06 -14.72
C ARG A 40 15.14 -26.97 -15.79
N HIS A 41 14.24 -27.05 -16.78
CA HIS A 41 14.11 -26.01 -17.81
C HIS A 41 13.63 -24.67 -17.21
N GLN A 42 12.69 -24.72 -16.29
CA GLN A 42 12.22 -23.51 -15.61
C GLN A 42 13.30 -22.86 -14.76
N ARG A 43 14.08 -23.65 -14.03
CA ARG A 43 15.23 -23.13 -13.24
C ARG A 43 16.36 -22.58 -14.11
N GLN A 44 16.59 -23.15 -15.30
CA GLN A 44 17.55 -22.60 -16.25
C GLN A 44 17.06 -21.30 -16.87
N GLN A 45 15.78 -21.18 -17.23
CA GLN A 45 15.22 -19.93 -17.70
C GLN A 45 15.25 -18.83 -16.63
N ASP A 46 14.92 -19.15 -15.38
CA ASP A 46 14.99 -18.20 -14.27
C ASP A 46 16.44 -17.74 -13.98
N GLN A 47 17.44 -18.60 -14.18
CA GLN A 47 18.86 -18.25 -14.03
C GLN A 47 19.39 -17.43 -15.21
N ASP A 48 18.97 -17.73 -16.41
CA ASP A 48 19.36 -16.98 -17.62
C ASP A 48 18.71 -15.60 -17.64
N GLU A 49 17.46 -15.47 -17.17
CA GLU A 49 16.82 -14.16 -16.97
C GLU A 49 17.51 -13.34 -15.87
N GLN A 50 17.92 -13.98 -14.77
CA GLN A 50 18.63 -13.29 -13.68
C GLN A 50 20.03 -12.82 -14.13
N GLN A 51 20.75 -13.60 -14.93
CA GLN A 51 22.04 -13.19 -15.50
C GLN A 51 21.90 -12.08 -16.56
N GLN A 52 20.83 -12.10 -17.36
CA GLN A 52 20.52 -11.00 -18.29
C GLN A 52 20.16 -9.71 -17.54
N TYR A 53 19.45 -9.80 -16.41
CA TYR A 53 19.15 -8.63 -15.56
C TYR A 53 20.42 -8.04 -14.92
N GLU A 54 21.36 -8.89 -14.47
CA GLU A 54 22.63 -8.41 -13.89
C GLU A 54 23.57 -7.81 -14.95
N GLN A 55 23.59 -8.34 -16.18
CA GLN A 55 24.38 -7.79 -17.27
C GLN A 55 23.76 -6.51 -17.86
N GLN A 56 22.43 -6.36 -17.86
CA GLN A 56 21.78 -5.11 -18.22
C GLN A 56 21.97 -4.03 -17.15
N GLY A 57 22.00 -4.40 -15.86
CA GLY A 57 22.29 -3.48 -14.76
C GLY A 57 23.70 -2.88 -14.84
N GLN A 58 24.68 -3.65 -15.29
CA GLN A 58 26.06 -3.17 -15.44
C GLN A 58 26.29 -2.32 -16.70
N ARG A 59 25.51 -2.51 -17.76
CA ARG A 59 25.55 -1.67 -18.98
C ARG A 59 24.79 -0.34 -18.82
N GLN A 60 23.85 -0.25 -17.88
CA GLN A 60 23.07 0.98 -17.64
C GLN A 60 23.71 1.95 -16.66
N GLN A 61 24.78 1.59 -15.95
CA GLN A 61 25.56 2.52 -15.12
C GLN A 61 26.41 3.53 -15.91
N GLN A 62 26.47 3.42 -17.25
CA GLN A 62 27.28 4.32 -18.09
C GLN A 62 26.49 5.27 -19.00
N SER A 63 25.16 5.33 -18.93
CA SER A 63 24.38 6.25 -19.78
C SER A 63 23.06 6.71 -19.16
N SER A 64 23.06 7.19 -17.92
CA SER A 64 21.95 7.98 -17.37
C SER A 64 22.29 9.47 -17.43
N ILE A 65 22.20 10.06 -18.61
CA ILE A 65 22.10 11.52 -18.73
C ILE A 65 20.61 11.84 -18.60
N ILE A 66 20.16 12.13 -17.38
CA ILE A 66 18.92 12.86 -17.15
C ILE A 66 19.12 14.23 -17.79
N PRO A 67 18.22 14.72 -18.65
CA PRO A 67 18.31 16.09 -19.11
C PRO A 67 18.18 17.01 -17.89
N GLN A 68 19.29 17.50 -17.37
CA GLN A 68 19.29 18.57 -16.39
C GLN A 68 18.89 19.85 -17.11
N THR A 69 17.60 20.11 -17.18
CA THR A 69 17.15 21.48 -17.36
C THR A 69 17.42 22.19 -16.06
N SER A 70 18.28 23.19 -16.09
CA SER A 70 18.66 24.03 -14.98
C SER A 70 17.45 24.79 -14.44
N THR A 71 16.69 24.16 -13.56
CA THR A 71 15.80 24.87 -12.64
C THR A 71 16.70 25.41 -11.52
N PRO A 72 16.64 26.70 -11.15
CA PRO A 72 17.47 27.22 -10.07
C PRO A 72 17.20 26.39 -8.82
N ALA A 73 18.22 25.78 -8.25
CA ALA A 73 18.15 25.12 -6.96
C ALA A 73 17.66 26.15 -5.94
N LEU A 74 16.49 25.90 -5.36
CA LEU A 74 16.03 26.63 -4.18
C LEU A 74 16.91 26.21 -3.01
N THR A 75 18.05 26.85 -2.90
CA THR A 75 18.95 26.79 -1.76
C THR A 75 18.46 27.78 -0.72
N GLU A 76 18.32 27.28 0.50
CA GLU A 76 18.19 28.02 1.77
C GLU A 76 16.85 28.66 2.11
N ALA A 77 16.48 28.46 3.40
CA ALA A 77 15.48 29.13 4.22
C ALA A 77 14.27 29.70 3.45
N VAL A 78 13.07 29.23 3.80
CA VAL A 78 11.82 29.78 3.28
C VAL A 78 11.97 31.28 3.04
N PRO A 79 12.01 31.74 1.78
CA PRO A 79 12.20 33.16 1.51
C PRO A 79 11.03 33.91 2.15
N LYS A 80 11.31 35.09 2.71
CA LYS A 80 10.27 35.98 3.28
C LYS A 80 9.17 36.34 2.28
N ASP A 81 9.37 36.06 0.98
CA ASP A 81 8.46 36.26 -0.14
C ASP A 81 7.97 34.91 -0.73
N THR A 82 7.50 33.99 0.13
CA THR A 82 6.82 32.80 -0.38
C THR A 82 5.54 33.20 -1.13
N PRO A 83 5.32 32.75 -2.40
CA PRO A 83 4.15 33.12 -3.16
C PRO A 83 2.84 32.80 -2.43
N ARG A 84 1.86 33.70 -2.53
CA ARG A 84 0.54 33.54 -1.94
C ARG A 84 -0.42 32.92 -2.94
N PHE A 85 -1.34 32.08 -2.48
CA PHE A 85 -2.41 31.56 -3.34
C PHE A 85 -3.34 32.64 -3.85
N ALA A 86 -3.55 33.71 -3.07
CA ALA A 86 -4.38 34.84 -3.46
C ALA A 86 -3.85 35.59 -4.71
N ASP A 87 -2.54 35.54 -4.96
CA ASP A 87 -1.90 36.26 -6.06
C ASP A 87 -1.82 35.43 -7.35
N MET A 88 -2.42 34.23 -7.38
CA MET A 88 -2.40 33.35 -8.55
C MET A 88 -3.22 33.90 -9.70
N VAL A 89 -2.58 34.09 -10.85
CA VAL A 89 -3.23 34.51 -12.10
C VAL A 89 -3.53 33.28 -12.96
N GLY A 90 -4.72 33.25 -13.61
CA GLY A 90 -5.09 32.16 -14.53
C GLY A 90 -5.67 30.92 -13.85
N VAL A 91 -5.85 30.94 -12.54
CA VAL A 91 -6.58 29.91 -11.79
C VAL A 91 -8.03 30.35 -11.57
N HIS A 92 -8.95 29.39 -11.66
CA HIS A 92 -10.38 29.65 -11.48
C HIS A 92 -10.65 30.28 -10.10
N PRO A 93 -11.41 31.41 -10.01
CA PRO A 93 -11.60 32.14 -8.75
C PRO A 93 -12.14 31.27 -7.61
N ALA A 94 -13.05 30.33 -7.90
CA ALA A 94 -13.58 29.41 -6.89
C ALA A 94 -12.51 28.48 -6.27
N LEU A 95 -11.44 28.13 -7.01
CA LEU A 95 -10.32 27.34 -6.47
C LEU A 95 -9.44 28.20 -5.57
N VAL A 96 -9.15 29.44 -5.96
CA VAL A 96 -8.40 30.40 -5.13
C VAL A 96 -9.15 30.65 -3.82
N GLN A 97 -10.46 30.89 -3.89
CA GLN A 97 -11.30 31.07 -2.71
C GLN A 97 -11.38 29.83 -1.83
N ALA A 98 -11.49 28.64 -2.44
CA ALA A 98 -11.47 27.39 -1.68
C ALA A 98 -10.16 27.22 -0.90
N LEU A 99 -9.02 27.54 -1.51
CA LEU A 99 -7.71 27.52 -0.84
C LEU A 99 -7.61 28.53 0.29
N THR A 100 -7.92 29.80 0.02
CA THR A 100 -7.65 30.92 0.94
C THR A 100 -8.73 31.08 2.02
N GLU A 101 -10.01 30.99 1.65
CA GLU A 101 -11.11 31.26 2.57
C GLU A 101 -11.61 30.02 3.29
N ASP A 102 -11.67 28.86 2.61
CA ASP A 102 -12.26 27.65 3.16
C ASP A 102 -11.21 26.72 3.81
N LEU A 103 -10.09 26.47 3.11
CA LEU A 103 -9.00 25.63 3.60
C LEU A 103 -7.95 26.40 4.42
N LYS A 104 -8.02 27.74 4.40
CA LYS A 104 -7.12 28.64 5.14
C LYS A 104 -5.63 28.48 4.77
N PHE A 105 -5.34 28.20 3.52
CA PHE A 105 -3.98 28.18 3.00
C PHE A 105 -3.64 29.58 2.44
N ASP A 106 -2.73 30.28 3.10
CA ASP A 106 -2.33 31.63 2.66
C ASP A 106 -1.15 31.56 1.68
N HIS A 107 -0.08 30.87 2.07
CA HIS A 107 1.17 30.77 1.30
C HIS A 107 1.38 29.41 0.69
N MET A 108 2.08 29.39 -0.44
CA MET A 108 2.45 28.14 -1.11
C MET A 108 3.59 27.46 -0.36
N MET A 109 3.51 26.14 -0.23
CA MET A 109 4.66 25.32 0.17
C MET A 109 5.70 25.27 -0.96
N PRO A 110 6.99 25.02 -0.66
CA PRO A 110 8.06 25.00 -1.67
C PRO A 110 7.77 24.14 -2.90
N VAL A 111 7.18 22.95 -2.72
CA VAL A 111 6.81 22.07 -3.84
C VAL A 111 5.72 22.69 -4.71
N GLN A 112 4.77 23.39 -4.13
CA GLN A 112 3.70 24.06 -4.86
C GLN A 112 4.25 25.22 -5.68
N ALA A 113 5.07 26.08 -5.06
CA ALA A 113 5.74 27.18 -5.74
C ALA A 113 6.63 26.71 -6.89
N ALA A 114 7.35 25.59 -6.71
CA ALA A 114 8.24 25.04 -7.72
C ALA A 114 7.52 24.37 -8.90
N THR A 115 6.30 23.85 -8.71
CA THR A 115 5.65 22.98 -9.70
C THR A 115 4.49 23.63 -10.44
N LEU A 116 3.74 24.54 -9.79
CA LEU A 116 2.47 25.03 -10.34
C LEU A 116 2.63 25.72 -11.69
N HIS A 117 3.71 26.46 -11.92
CA HIS A 117 3.99 27.14 -13.18
C HIS A 117 4.23 26.17 -14.37
N GLU A 118 4.65 24.94 -14.10
CA GLU A 118 4.82 23.90 -15.11
C GLU A 118 3.56 23.06 -15.31
N LEU A 119 2.83 22.81 -14.22
CA LEU A 119 1.70 21.90 -14.22
C LEU A 119 0.39 22.54 -14.66
N LEU A 120 0.23 23.85 -14.42
CA LEU A 120 -0.98 24.60 -14.79
C LEU A 120 -1.11 24.82 -16.31
N PRO A 121 -2.34 24.90 -16.85
CA PRO A 121 -2.56 25.42 -18.20
C PRO A 121 -1.95 26.83 -18.39
N PRO A 122 -1.44 27.19 -19.57
CA PRO A 122 -1.46 26.40 -20.83
C PRO A 122 -0.32 25.37 -20.96
N LYS A 123 0.72 25.39 -20.10
CA LYS A 123 1.89 24.52 -20.23
C LYS A 123 1.53 23.04 -20.10
N ARG A 124 0.91 22.66 -18.98
CA ARG A 124 0.54 21.27 -18.71
C ARG A 124 1.68 20.28 -18.96
N SER A 125 2.90 20.65 -18.52
CA SER A 125 4.07 19.78 -18.67
C SER A 125 3.89 18.46 -17.93
N ASP A 126 4.40 17.37 -18.50
CA ASP A 126 4.61 16.14 -17.75
C ASP A 126 5.74 16.35 -16.77
N CYS A 127 5.54 15.96 -15.50
CA CYS A 127 6.53 16.22 -14.46
C CYS A 127 6.79 14.99 -13.60
N LEU A 128 8.08 14.75 -13.31
CA LEU A 128 8.56 13.92 -12.21
C LEU A 128 8.97 14.87 -11.08
N VAL A 129 8.23 14.82 -9.97
CA VAL A 129 8.43 15.73 -8.84
C VAL A 129 8.99 14.97 -7.64
N GLN A 130 10.17 15.39 -7.19
CA GLN A 130 10.78 14.90 -5.97
C GLN A 130 10.55 15.89 -4.83
N ALA A 131 9.81 15.46 -3.81
CA ALA A 131 9.54 16.29 -2.64
C ALA A 131 9.31 15.43 -1.39
N LYS A 132 9.76 15.93 -0.24
CA LYS A 132 9.59 15.27 1.07
C LYS A 132 8.11 15.00 1.38
N THR A 133 7.83 14.04 2.27
CA THR A 133 6.46 13.82 2.76
C THR A 133 6.01 14.98 3.63
N GLY A 134 4.72 15.37 3.55
CA GLY A 134 4.17 16.48 4.35
C GLY A 134 4.50 17.88 3.85
N THR A 135 4.99 18.03 2.62
CA THR A 135 5.33 19.32 2.01
C THR A 135 4.25 19.91 1.11
N GLY A 136 3.01 19.33 1.13
CA GLY A 136 1.89 19.86 0.36
C GLY A 136 1.80 19.35 -1.08
N LYS A 137 2.37 18.16 -1.37
CA LYS A 137 2.31 17.51 -2.70
C LYS A 137 0.88 17.35 -3.23
N THR A 138 -0.08 17.03 -2.36
CA THR A 138 -1.47 16.79 -2.75
C THR A 138 -2.06 18.01 -3.44
N ILE A 139 -1.92 19.20 -2.88
CA ILE A 139 -2.38 20.44 -3.51
C ILE A 139 -1.57 20.76 -4.78
N ALA A 140 -0.26 20.45 -4.79
CA ALA A 140 0.60 20.69 -5.95
C ALA A 140 0.14 19.93 -7.21
N PHE A 141 -0.47 18.75 -7.09
CA PHE A 141 -1.05 18.05 -8.25
C PHE A 141 -2.56 18.23 -8.40
N LEU A 142 -3.34 18.32 -7.31
CA LEU A 142 -4.79 18.48 -7.42
C LEU A 142 -5.18 19.83 -8.03
N LEU A 143 -4.55 20.91 -7.61
CA LEU A 143 -4.89 22.24 -8.10
C LEU A 143 -4.74 22.36 -9.62
N PRO A 144 -3.59 22.04 -10.25
CA PRO A 144 -3.45 22.11 -11.71
C PRO A 144 -4.31 21.09 -12.45
N ALA A 145 -4.51 19.89 -11.90
CA ALA A 145 -5.37 18.88 -12.51
C ALA A 145 -6.84 19.28 -12.51
N ILE A 146 -7.33 19.86 -11.40
CA ILE A 146 -8.70 20.40 -11.32
C ILE A 146 -8.83 21.64 -12.20
N GLN A 147 -7.84 22.54 -12.25
CA GLN A 147 -7.84 23.67 -13.16
C GLN A 147 -7.94 23.20 -14.62
N THR A 148 -7.24 22.16 -15.00
CA THR A 148 -7.33 21.53 -16.34
C THR A 148 -8.76 21.03 -16.59
N LEU A 149 -9.36 20.30 -15.64
CA LEU A 149 -10.74 19.84 -15.70
C LEU A 149 -11.74 20.99 -15.95
N LEU A 150 -11.52 22.16 -15.35
CA LEU A 150 -12.39 23.34 -15.49
C LEU A 150 -12.23 24.05 -16.84
N THR A 151 -11.06 23.97 -17.45
CA THR A 151 -10.74 24.68 -18.71
C THR A 151 -11.03 23.86 -19.97
N GLN A 152 -11.30 22.56 -19.85
CA GLN A 152 -11.55 21.70 -21.02
C GLN A 152 -12.93 21.96 -21.63
N THR A 153 -12.91 22.45 -22.86
CA THR A 153 -14.09 22.82 -23.65
C THR A 153 -14.89 21.61 -24.17
N HIS A 154 -14.33 20.42 -24.17
CA HIS A 154 -14.99 19.19 -24.65
C HIS A 154 -16.22 18.76 -23.84
N ARG A 155 -16.48 19.43 -22.72
CA ARG A 155 -17.61 19.16 -21.81
C ARG A 155 -18.83 20.06 -22.04
N SER A 156 -18.76 21.01 -22.95
CA SER A 156 -19.83 22.01 -23.20
C SER A 156 -21.17 21.42 -23.69
N GLY A 157 -21.23 20.12 -23.97
CA GLY A 157 -22.45 19.42 -24.41
C GLY A 157 -22.89 18.25 -23.54
N ARG A 158 -22.11 17.88 -22.53
CA ARG A 158 -22.46 16.83 -21.57
C ARG A 158 -22.42 17.45 -20.19
N GLY A 159 -23.56 17.50 -19.52
CA GLY A 159 -23.63 17.95 -18.12
C GLY A 159 -22.64 17.22 -17.21
N ALA A 160 -22.49 17.65 -15.97
CA ALA A 160 -21.73 16.94 -14.95
C ALA A 160 -21.92 15.41 -15.09
N GLY A 161 -20.85 14.66 -15.42
CA GLY A 161 -20.94 13.23 -15.72
C GLY A 161 -20.31 12.78 -17.07
N GLY A 162 -19.54 13.64 -17.72
CA GLY A 162 -18.89 13.35 -19.03
C GLY A 162 -17.73 12.35 -19.03
N GLY A 163 -17.53 11.60 -17.96
CA GLY A 163 -16.44 10.63 -17.77
C GLY A 163 -15.31 11.15 -16.89
N ILE A 164 -14.35 10.27 -16.59
CA ILE A 164 -13.22 10.55 -15.69
C ILE A 164 -12.18 11.39 -16.43
N SER A 165 -11.92 12.60 -15.90
CA SER A 165 -10.90 13.52 -16.43
C SER A 165 -9.60 13.47 -15.66
N LEU A 166 -9.67 13.21 -14.35
CA LEU A 166 -8.52 13.05 -13.48
C LEU A 166 -8.52 11.67 -12.83
N LEU A 167 -7.43 10.94 -13.03
CA LEU A 167 -7.14 9.71 -12.31
C LEU A 167 -5.93 9.91 -11.41
N VAL A 168 -6.11 9.67 -10.11
CA VAL A 168 -5.01 9.63 -9.13
C VAL A 168 -4.83 8.21 -8.62
N ILE A 169 -3.63 7.67 -8.74
CA ILE A 169 -3.27 6.34 -8.22
C ILE A 169 -2.40 6.50 -6.98
N SER A 170 -2.83 5.93 -5.88
CA SER A 170 -2.19 5.99 -4.57
C SER A 170 -1.91 4.59 -4.02
N PRO A 171 -0.79 4.35 -3.32
CA PRO A 171 -0.40 3.02 -2.84
C PRO A 171 -1.31 2.47 -1.75
N THR A 172 -1.92 3.33 -0.93
CA THR A 172 -2.71 2.91 0.23
C THR A 172 -4.13 3.48 0.19
N ARG A 173 -5.07 2.75 0.80
CA ARG A 173 -6.49 3.15 0.88
C ARG A 173 -6.67 4.42 1.68
N GLU A 174 -5.91 4.57 2.75
CA GLU A 174 -5.95 5.73 3.65
C GLU A 174 -5.49 6.99 2.94
N LEU A 175 -4.37 6.91 2.20
CA LEU A 175 -3.87 8.03 1.41
C LEU A 175 -4.86 8.39 0.30
N ALA A 176 -5.44 7.40 -0.39
CA ALA A 176 -6.47 7.64 -1.39
C ALA A 176 -7.69 8.39 -0.81
N MET A 177 -8.16 7.99 0.38
CA MET A 177 -9.26 8.70 1.06
C MET A 177 -8.87 10.11 1.50
N GLN A 178 -7.63 10.32 1.94
CA GLN A 178 -7.13 11.66 2.28
C GLN A 178 -7.09 12.56 1.04
N ILE A 179 -6.54 12.07 -0.08
CA ILE A 179 -6.52 12.81 -1.35
C ILE A 179 -7.94 13.16 -1.81
N ALA A 180 -8.90 12.22 -1.66
CA ALA A 180 -10.30 12.47 -1.99
C ALA A 180 -10.90 13.60 -1.16
N LYS A 181 -10.66 13.61 0.15
CA LYS A 181 -11.11 14.67 1.04
C LYS A 181 -10.51 16.04 0.68
N GLU A 182 -9.23 16.08 0.30
CA GLU A 182 -8.57 17.30 -0.15
C GLU A 182 -9.14 17.77 -1.50
N ALA A 183 -9.44 16.86 -2.45
CA ALA A 183 -10.09 17.18 -3.71
C ALA A 183 -11.52 17.71 -3.50
N GLU A 184 -12.30 17.10 -2.60
CA GLU A 184 -13.63 17.57 -2.21
C GLU A 184 -13.56 18.98 -1.58
N GLY A 185 -12.52 19.23 -0.76
CA GLY A 185 -12.27 20.56 -0.18
C GLY A 185 -12.03 21.64 -1.25
N LEU A 186 -11.22 21.32 -2.28
CA LEU A 186 -11.00 22.24 -3.40
C LEU A 186 -12.27 22.48 -4.24
N LEU A 187 -13.15 21.47 -4.33
CA LEU A 187 -14.37 21.51 -5.11
C LEU A 187 -15.61 21.98 -4.34
N GLN A 188 -15.48 22.36 -3.07
CA GLN A 188 -16.66 22.68 -2.25
C GLN A 188 -17.53 23.83 -2.79
N ARG A 189 -16.94 24.72 -3.62
CA ARG A 189 -17.63 25.81 -4.35
C ARG A 189 -18.01 25.41 -5.78
N LEU A 190 -17.69 24.19 -6.22
CA LEU A 190 -17.88 23.65 -7.57
C LEU A 190 -18.59 22.29 -7.50
N ARG A 191 -19.74 22.24 -6.83
CA ARG A 191 -20.48 21.02 -6.46
C ARG A 191 -21.00 20.19 -7.62
N GLN A 192 -20.93 20.70 -8.85
CA GLN A 192 -21.26 19.96 -10.07
C GLN A 192 -20.23 18.90 -10.43
N TYR A 193 -18.99 18.97 -9.91
CA TYR A 193 -17.93 17.98 -10.13
C TYR A 193 -17.92 16.95 -9.01
N ARG A 194 -17.70 15.68 -9.39
CA ARG A 194 -17.80 14.54 -8.48
C ARG A 194 -16.48 13.85 -8.29
N VAL A 195 -16.11 13.64 -7.04
CA VAL A 195 -14.97 12.82 -6.62
C VAL A 195 -15.48 11.42 -6.29
N CYS A 196 -14.87 10.40 -6.89
CA CYS A 196 -15.14 8.99 -6.60
C CYS A 196 -13.86 8.30 -6.08
N ILE A 197 -14.05 7.25 -5.30
CA ILE A 197 -12.96 6.46 -4.73
C ILE A 197 -13.11 5.00 -5.17
N ALA A 198 -12.00 4.39 -5.61
CA ALA A 198 -11.92 2.96 -5.94
C ALA A 198 -10.81 2.29 -5.11
N ILE A 199 -11.17 1.76 -3.94
CA ILE A 199 -10.21 1.18 -2.98
C ILE A 199 -10.66 -0.22 -2.53
N GLY A 200 -9.70 -1.09 -2.18
CA GLY A 200 -10.03 -2.41 -1.68
C GLY A 200 -10.75 -2.37 -0.32
N GLY A 201 -11.61 -3.35 -0.06
CA GLY A 201 -12.31 -3.50 1.25
C GLY A 201 -13.61 -2.73 1.37
N THR A 202 -14.01 -2.00 0.37
CA THR A 202 -15.32 -1.36 0.18
C THR A 202 -16.22 -2.20 -0.72
N ASN A 203 -17.49 -1.81 -0.87
CA ASN A 203 -18.42 -2.51 -1.75
C ASN A 203 -18.15 -2.12 -3.21
N LYS A 204 -17.70 -3.09 -4.02
CA LYS A 204 -17.37 -2.88 -5.44
C LYS A 204 -18.54 -2.40 -6.27
N ASP A 205 -19.72 -3.04 -6.12
CA ASP A 205 -20.91 -2.71 -6.91
C ASP A 205 -21.40 -1.28 -6.63
N ARG A 206 -21.22 -0.82 -5.40
CA ARG A 206 -21.55 0.57 -5.04
C ARG A 206 -20.58 1.56 -5.69
N GLU A 207 -19.28 1.25 -5.69
CA GLU A 207 -18.27 2.07 -6.36
C GLU A 207 -18.55 2.14 -7.87
N GLU A 208 -18.83 1.00 -8.54
CA GLU A 208 -19.16 0.97 -9.96
C GLU A 208 -20.40 1.83 -10.28
N LYS A 209 -21.47 1.70 -9.48
CA LYS A 209 -22.65 2.53 -9.64
C LYS A 209 -22.33 4.02 -9.49
N GLN A 210 -21.47 4.40 -8.55
CA GLN A 210 -21.07 5.79 -8.36
C GLN A 210 -20.26 6.32 -9.55
N ILE A 211 -19.30 5.53 -10.06
CA ILE A 211 -18.48 5.89 -11.21
C ILE A 211 -19.36 6.07 -12.46
N LEU A 212 -20.26 5.12 -12.72
CA LEU A 212 -21.16 5.15 -13.88
C LEU A 212 -22.25 6.20 -13.79
N ALA A 213 -22.65 6.61 -12.57
CA ALA A 213 -23.59 7.72 -12.37
C ALA A 213 -22.97 9.11 -12.65
N GLY A 214 -21.68 9.13 -12.96
CA GLY A 214 -20.89 10.33 -13.27
C GLY A 214 -19.75 10.53 -12.27
N CYS A 215 -18.52 10.45 -12.75
CA CYS A 215 -17.30 10.64 -12.00
C CYS A 215 -16.36 11.53 -12.80
N ASP A 216 -15.92 12.65 -12.23
CA ASP A 216 -14.97 13.55 -12.87
C ASP A 216 -13.53 13.29 -12.40
N ILE A 217 -13.39 12.97 -11.11
CA ILE A 217 -12.12 12.69 -10.45
C ILE A 217 -12.22 11.32 -9.80
N LEU A 218 -11.37 10.37 -10.25
CA LEU A 218 -11.27 9.06 -9.63
C LEU A 218 -9.95 8.92 -8.88
N ILE A 219 -10.03 8.57 -7.61
CA ILE A 219 -8.86 8.30 -6.77
C ILE A 219 -8.87 6.82 -6.40
N ALA A 220 -7.81 6.11 -6.74
CA ALA A 220 -7.81 4.67 -6.70
C ALA A 220 -6.53 4.06 -6.12
N THR A 221 -6.68 2.84 -5.57
CA THR A 221 -5.54 1.93 -5.35
C THR A 221 -5.42 0.94 -6.51
N PRO A 222 -4.18 0.54 -6.91
CA PRO A 222 -3.96 -0.21 -8.15
C PRO A 222 -4.82 -1.47 -8.29
N GLY A 223 -4.87 -2.32 -7.26
CA GLY A 223 -5.59 -3.60 -7.32
C GLY A 223 -7.10 -3.45 -7.52
N ARG A 224 -7.75 -2.46 -6.87
CA ARG A 224 -9.19 -2.20 -7.04
C ARG A 224 -9.47 -1.53 -8.39
N LEU A 225 -8.57 -0.69 -8.86
CA LEU A 225 -8.71 -0.06 -10.17
C LEU A 225 -8.71 -1.11 -11.31
N ILE A 226 -7.77 -2.05 -11.29
CA ILE A 226 -7.74 -3.16 -12.25
C ILE A 226 -9.03 -3.99 -12.17
N ASP A 227 -9.50 -4.28 -10.96
CA ASP A 227 -10.73 -5.03 -10.74
C ASP A 227 -11.95 -4.30 -11.36
N HIS A 228 -12.03 -2.97 -11.27
CA HIS A 228 -13.04 -2.16 -11.95
C HIS A 228 -12.83 -2.10 -13.47
N MET A 229 -11.60 -1.98 -13.94
CA MET A 229 -11.28 -1.94 -15.38
C MET A 229 -11.54 -3.25 -16.12
N SER A 230 -11.90 -4.33 -15.40
CA SER A 230 -12.44 -5.54 -16.02
C SER A 230 -13.85 -5.34 -16.61
N ASN A 231 -14.55 -4.27 -16.22
CA ASN A 231 -15.83 -3.85 -16.75
C ASN A 231 -15.62 -2.82 -17.87
N ASP A 232 -16.12 -3.12 -19.09
CA ASP A 232 -15.93 -2.28 -20.28
C ASP A 232 -16.53 -0.88 -20.11
N TYR A 233 -17.72 -0.77 -19.48
CA TYR A 233 -18.35 0.53 -19.20
C TYR A 233 -17.49 1.42 -18.30
N ILE A 234 -16.74 0.82 -17.37
CA ILE A 234 -15.80 1.59 -16.54
C ILE A 234 -14.58 1.99 -17.37
N ARG A 235 -14.09 1.14 -18.29
CA ARG A 235 -12.99 1.54 -19.21
C ARG A 235 -13.40 2.69 -20.12
N ASP A 236 -14.62 2.66 -20.63
CA ASP A 236 -15.15 3.72 -21.49
C ASP A 236 -15.27 5.06 -20.75
N ALA A 237 -15.46 5.04 -19.43
CA ALA A 237 -15.50 6.23 -18.61
C ALA A 237 -14.16 7.01 -18.62
N PHE A 238 -13.03 6.37 -18.98
CA PHE A 238 -11.72 7.02 -19.11
C PHE A 238 -11.46 7.64 -20.50
N SER A 239 -12.41 7.59 -21.44
CA SER A 239 -12.22 8.10 -22.81
C SER A 239 -11.76 9.56 -22.88
N ASN A 240 -12.08 10.35 -21.87
CA ASN A 240 -11.73 11.78 -21.76
C ASN A 240 -10.72 12.03 -20.61
N LEU A 241 -9.80 11.10 -20.36
CA LEU A 241 -8.83 11.24 -19.29
C LEU A 241 -7.76 12.28 -19.66
N ASP A 242 -7.82 13.45 -18.99
CA ASP A 242 -6.91 14.58 -19.23
C ASP A 242 -5.63 14.52 -18.40
N THR A 243 -5.71 13.96 -17.19
CA THR A 243 -4.58 13.95 -16.25
C THR A 243 -4.49 12.61 -15.52
N LEU A 244 -3.29 12.04 -15.49
CA LEU A 244 -2.93 10.87 -14.69
C LEU A 244 -1.87 11.24 -13.67
N VAL A 245 -2.17 11.04 -12.39
CA VAL A 245 -1.25 11.28 -11.28
C VAL A 245 -0.88 9.96 -10.61
N LEU A 246 0.41 9.74 -10.39
CA LEU A 246 0.92 8.72 -9.47
C LEU A 246 1.49 9.40 -8.24
N ASP A 247 0.88 9.20 -7.09
CA ASP A 247 1.38 9.72 -5.82
C ASP A 247 2.12 8.64 -5.02
N GLU A 248 3.18 9.03 -4.31
CA GLU A 248 4.09 8.13 -3.59
C GLU A 248 4.58 6.97 -4.51
N ALA A 249 5.14 7.35 -5.68
CA ALA A 249 5.49 6.40 -6.73
C ALA A 249 6.52 5.35 -6.28
N ASP A 250 7.50 5.75 -5.46
CA ASP A 250 8.43 4.85 -4.79
C ASP A 250 7.69 3.77 -3.99
N ARG A 251 6.67 4.16 -3.23
CA ARG A 251 5.88 3.21 -2.43
C ARG A 251 5.03 2.27 -3.28
N LEU A 252 4.45 2.76 -4.39
CA LEU A 252 3.74 1.90 -5.34
C LEU A 252 4.62 0.75 -5.82
N LEU A 253 5.91 1.02 -6.01
CA LEU A 253 6.90 0.05 -6.48
C LEU A 253 7.37 -0.90 -5.38
N ASP A 254 7.67 -0.38 -4.19
CA ASP A 254 8.04 -1.18 -3.01
C ASP A 254 6.94 -2.20 -2.65
N MET A 255 5.68 -1.84 -2.89
CA MET A 255 4.55 -2.75 -2.68
C MET A 255 4.32 -3.74 -3.84
N GLY A 256 5.18 -3.72 -4.85
CA GLY A 256 5.12 -4.64 -5.99
C GLY A 256 4.02 -4.32 -7.00
N PHE A 257 3.51 -3.08 -7.07
CA PHE A 257 2.43 -2.71 -7.98
C PHE A 257 2.88 -2.44 -9.42
N MET A 258 4.16 -2.61 -9.78
CA MET A 258 4.62 -2.38 -11.15
C MET A 258 3.83 -3.15 -12.22
N PRO A 259 3.52 -4.47 -12.06
CA PRO A 259 2.67 -5.18 -13.02
C PRO A 259 1.28 -4.55 -13.14
N ALA A 260 0.67 -4.21 -12.00
CA ALA A 260 -0.64 -3.57 -11.95
C ALA A 260 -0.66 -2.21 -12.66
N LEU A 261 0.37 -1.38 -12.46
CA LEU A 261 0.50 -0.09 -13.13
C LEU A 261 0.63 -0.24 -14.66
N ARG A 262 1.39 -1.23 -15.12
CA ARG A 262 1.49 -1.54 -16.55
C ARG A 262 0.14 -1.93 -17.16
N ASP A 263 -0.63 -2.77 -16.46
CA ASP A 263 -1.94 -3.20 -16.93
C ASP A 263 -2.94 -2.05 -16.94
N ILE A 264 -2.93 -1.19 -15.92
CA ILE A 264 -3.74 0.02 -15.87
C ILE A 264 -3.41 0.94 -17.05
N VAL A 265 -2.13 1.28 -17.26
CA VAL A 265 -1.72 2.21 -18.34
C VAL A 265 -2.08 1.65 -19.72
N ARG A 266 -1.97 0.33 -19.94
CA ARG A 266 -2.39 -0.32 -21.18
C ARG A 266 -3.90 -0.26 -21.43
N ALA A 267 -4.70 -0.27 -20.36
CA ALA A 267 -6.16 -0.21 -20.43
C ALA A 267 -6.70 1.24 -20.58
N LEU A 268 -5.88 2.25 -20.31
CA LEU A 268 -6.22 3.65 -20.53
C LEU A 268 -6.09 4.04 -22.01
N PRO A 269 -6.83 5.07 -22.48
CA PRO A 269 -6.65 5.62 -23.82
C PRO A 269 -5.18 5.98 -24.10
N ASP A 270 -4.76 5.84 -25.35
CA ASP A 270 -3.39 6.16 -25.75
C ASP A 270 -3.04 7.62 -25.42
N LYS A 271 -1.86 7.80 -24.80
CA LYS A 271 -1.41 9.11 -24.33
C LYS A 271 -1.20 10.12 -25.48
N ALA A 272 -0.68 9.65 -26.62
CA ALA A 272 -0.41 10.52 -27.75
C ALA A 272 -1.71 11.04 -28.38
N SER A 273 -2.77 10.22 -28.40
CA SER A 273 -4.07 10.61 -28.97
C SER A 273 -4.88 11.54 -28.04
N THR A 274 -4.71 11.43 -26.73
CA THR A 274 -5.48 12.22 -25.74
C THR A 274 -4.75 13.45 -25.22
N ASN A 275 -3.47 13.61 -25.52
CA ASN A 275 -2.60 14.65 -24.93
C ASN A 275 -2.71 14.68 -23.39
N ARG A 276 -2.82 13.49 -22.78
CA ARG A 276 -2.98 13.32 -21.34
C ARG A 276 -1.72 13.76 -20.61
N GLN A 277 -1.86 14.69 -19.68
CA GLN A 277 -0.79 15.10 -18.78
C GLN A 277 -0.45 13.99 -17.78
N GLY A 278 0.83 13.68 -17.61
CA GLY A 278 1.36 12.77 -16.60
C GLY A 278 2.02 13.54 -15.46
N MET A 279 1.68 13.22 -14.23
CA MET A 279 2.32 13.77 -13.04
C MET A 279 2.75 12.63 -12.12
N LEU A 280 4.00 12.59 -11.74
CA LEU A 280 4.55 11.58 -10.87
C LEU A 280 5.22 12.24 -9.67
N PHE A 281 4.73 11.94 -8.48
CA PHE A 281 5.23 12.47 -7.21
C PHE A 281 5.88 11.37 -6.40
N SER A 282 7.10 11.61 -5.90
CA SER A 282 7.87 10.65 -5.12
C SER A 282 8.73 11.36 -4.07
N ALA A 283 9.04 10.68 -2.98
CA ALA A 283 10.01 11.18 -2.02
C ALA A 283 11.45 10.82 -2.43
N THR A 284 11.63 9.71 -3.14
CA THR A 284 12.94 9.23 -3.58
C THR A 284 12.94 9.00 -5.10
N ILE A 285 14.11 9.16 -5.72
CA ILE A 285 14.32 8.86 -7.14
C ILE A 285 15.30 7.70 -7.25
N ALA A 286 14.77 6.50 -7.14
CA ALA A 286 15.52 5.28 -7.39
C ALA A 286 15.31 4.82 -8.84
N ALA A 287 16.18 3.98 -9.38
CA ALA A 287 16.14 3.51 -10.77
C ALA A 287 14.76 2.90 -11.17
N HIS A 288 14.06 2.28 -10.21
CA HIS A 288 12.73 1.74 -10.47
C HIS A 288 11.64 2.84 -10.61
N VAL A 289 11.82 4.02 -10.01
CA VAL A 289 10.93 5.17 -10.18
C VAL A 289 11.05 5.71 -11.61
N GLU A 290 12.26 5.73 -12.19
CA GLU A 290 12.48 6.11 -13.58
C GLU A 290 11.78 5.16 -14.57
N GLN A 291 11.71 3.86 -14.26
CA GLN A 291 10.95 2.90 -15.08
C GLN A 291 9.46 3.24 -15.15
N VAL A 292 8.87 3.69 -14.02
CA VAL A 292 7.48 4.13 -13.98
C VAL A 292 7.31 5.49 -14.66
N ALA A 293 8.27 6.39 -14.53
CA ALA A 293 8.27 7.65 -15.26
C ALA A 293 8.21 7.38 -16.77
N GLY A 294 9.01 6.45 -17.29
CA GLY A 294 8.96 6.03 -18.71
C GLY A 294 7.64 5.39 -19.16
N LEU A 295 6.83 4.88 -18.21
CA LEU A 295 5.51 4.31 -18.49
C LEU A 295 4.41 5.39 -18.58
N VAL A 296 4.49 6.43 -17.76
CA VAL A 296 3.42 7.41 -17.53
C VAL A 296 3.72 8.76 -18.19
N LEU A 297 4.97 9.18 -18.18
CA LEU A 297 5.40 10.49 -18.66
C LEU A 297 5.87 10.45 -20.12
N SER A 298 5.74 11.56 -20.83
CA SER A 298 6.27 11.75 -22.18
C SER A 298 7.79 11.90 -22.17
N LYS A 299 8.45 11.59 -23.26
CA LYS A 299 9.88 11.91 -23.42
C LYS A 299 10.09 13.42 -23.28
N GLY A 300 11.08 13.81 -22.45
CA GLY A 300 11.34 15.22 -22.18
C GLY A 300 10.49 15.83 -21.09
N TYR A 301 9.90 15.00 -20.22
CA TYR A 301 9.23 15.47 -19.00
C TYR A 301 10.15 16.35 -18.14
N GLN A 302 9.56 17.24 -17.36
CA GLN A 302 10.28 18.08 -16.41
C GLN A 302 10.61 17.30 -15.13
N PHE A 303 11.87 17.35 -14.71
CA PHE A 303 12.26 16.87 -13.38
C PHE A 303 12.37 18.06 -12.43
N ILE A 304 11.59 18.04 -11.36
CA ILE A 304 11.53 19.10 -10.36
C ILE A 304 11.85 18.50 -9.00
N SER A 305 12.96 18.90 -8.39
CA SER A 305 13.32 18.52 -7.02
C SER A 305 13.24 19.71 -6.10
N THR A 306 12.56 19.57 -4.98
CA THR A 306 12.55 20.53 -3.88
C THR A 306 13.39 20.06 -2.69
N ILE A 307 14.20 19.01 -2.92
CA ILE A 307 15.19 18.54 -1.96
C ILE A 307 16.53 19.15 -2.37
N PRO A 308 17.15 20.00 -1.54
CA PRO A 308 18.46 20.60 -1.84
C PRO A 308 19.52 19.53 -2.14
N ALA A 309 20.40 19.82 -3.11
CA ALA A 309 21.54 18.95 -3.40
C ALA A 309 22.45 18.87 -2.18
N GLY A 310 22.66 17.63 -1.66
CA GLY A 310 23.47 17.39 -0.48
C GLY A 310 22.74 17.51 0.85
N GLU A 311 21.48 17.92 0.87
CA GLU A 311 20.68 17.81 2.08
C GLU A 311 20.24 16.35 2.26
N ALA A 312 20.82 15.69 3.25
CA ALA A 312 20.34 14.40 3.67
C ALA A 312 18.87 14.53 4.13
N ASN A 313 18.11 13.51 3.83
CA ASN A 313 16.65 13.45 4.04
C ASN A 313 16.23 13.96 5.43
N THR A 314 14.98 14.35 5.59
CA THR A 314 14.24 14.94 6.72
C THR A 314 14.65 14.51 8.16
N HIS A 315 15.41 13.44 8.30
CA HIS A 315 15.76 12.81 9.56
C HIS A 315 16.98 13.44 10.26
N GLU A 316 17.73 14.34 9.63
CA GLU A 316 18.88 15.00 10.32
C GLU A 316 18.44 16.03 11.36
N ARG A 317 17.24 16.56 11.22
CA ARG A 317 16.69 17.54 12.19
C ARG A 317 15.95 16.90 13.36
N VAL A 318 15.59 15.61 13.24
CA VAL A 318 14.81 14.89 14.26
C VAL A 318 15.78 14.14 15.16
N PRO A 319 15.90 14.47 16.45
CA PRO A 319 16.68 13.68 17.39
C PRO A 319 16.24 12.22 17.37
N GLN A 320 17.18 11.30 17.22
CA GLN A 320 16.91 9.89 17.09
C GLN A 320 17.64 9.10 18.16
N HIS A 321 16.89 8.41 18.99
CA HIS A 321 17.42 7.61 20.09
C HIS A 321 17.37 6.12 19.74
N LEU A 322 18.42 5.39 20.10
CA LEU A 322 18.49 3.93 19.94
C LEU A 322 18.40 3.27 21.32
N VAL A 323 17.35 2.49 21.50
CA VAL A 323 17.17 1.61 22.67
C VAL A 323 17.50 0.19 22.23
N LYS A 324 18.59 -0.36 22.74
CA LYS A 324 19.03 -1.72 22.42
C LYS A 324 18.79 -2.63 23.62
N VAL A 325 18.17 -3.78 23.37
CA VAL A 325 17.84 -4.77 24.40
C VAL A 325 18.44 -6.15 24.08
N PRO A 326 18.77 -6.97 25.09
CA PRO A 326 19.50 -8.21 24.85
C PRO A 326 18.71 -9.27 24.07
N THR A 327 17.38 -9.30 24.21
CA THR A 327 16.53 -10.33 23.58
C THR A 327 15.28 -9.75 22.96
N PHE A 328 14.64 -10.49 22.05
CA PHE A 328 13.33 -10.11 21.49
C PHE A 328 12.21 -10.04 22.53
N ALA A 329 12.33 -10.77 23.64
CA ALA A 329 11.37 -10.71 24.73
C ALA A 329 11.42 -9.38 25.51
N ALA A 330 12.57 -8.73 25.54
CA ALA A 330 12.75 -7.44 26.19
C ALA A 330 12.27 -6.24 25.34
N VAL A 331 11.93 -6.43 24.06
CA VAL A 331 11.51 -5.36 23.14
C VAL A 331 10.20 -4.71 23.60
N ALA A 332 9.17 -5.49 23.94
CA ALA A 332 7.90 -4.94 24.39
C ALA A 332 8.00 -4.20 25.74
N PRO A 333 8.68 -4.73 26.78
CA PRO A 333 8.96 -3.98 28.00
C PRO A 333 9.71 -2.66 27.75
N ALA A 334 10.75 -2.65 26.91
CA ALA A 334 11.51 -1.44 26.57
C ALA A 334 10.67 -0.40 25.82
N MET A 335 9.78 -0.84 24.93
CA MET A 335 8.80 0.03 24.30
C MET A 335 7.88 0.70 25.32
N VAL A 336 7.37 -0.05 26.29
CA VAL A 336 6.51 0.47 27.38
C VAL A 336 7.27 1.50 28.20
N GLY A 337 8.50 1.19 28.61
CA GLY A 337 9.35 2.09 29.37
C GLY A 337 9.59 3.40 28.63
N ALA A 338 9.99 3.31 27.36
CA ALA A 338 10.26 4.48 26.53
C ALA A 338 9.00 5.34 26.31
N ILE A 339 7.82 4.74 26.12
CA ILE A 339 6.54 5.46 26.01
C ILE A 339 6.21 6.19 27.32
N ARG A 340 6.40 5.52 28.47
CA ARG A 340 6.17 6.12 29.79
C ARG A 340 7.06 7.33 30.02
N GLU A 341 8.35 7.21 29.75
CA GLU A 341 9.32 8.30 29.91
C GLU A 341 8.98 9.50 29.02
N GLU A 342 8.64 9.27 27.74
CA GLU A 342 8.23 10.34 26.81
C GLU A 342 6.91 11.00 27.24
N ALA A 343 5.92 10.21 27.68
CA ALA A 343 4.65 10.75 28.13
C ALA A 343 4.79 11.60 29.41
N VAL A 344 5.71 11.22 30.31
CA VAL A 344 6.05 12.05 31.49
C VAL A 344 6.79 13.31 31.10
N SER A 345 7.78 13.21 30.20
CA SER A 345 8.61 14.35 29.74
C SER A 345 7.80 15.42 29.03
N LEU A 346 6.83 15.04 28.20
CA LEU A 346 6.03 15.94 27.37
C LEU A 346 4.69 16.33 28.02
N GLY A 347 4.29 15.64 29.07
CA GLY A 347 2.95 15.72 29.64
C GLY A 347 1.94 14.85 28.91
N GLN A 348 1.13 14.09 29.64
CA GLN A 348 0.19 13.10 29.07
C GLN A 348 -0.81 13.72 28.07
N ASP A 349 -1.25 14.95 28.31
CA ASP A 349 -2.23 15.64 27.47
C ASP A 349 -1.64 16.16 26.14
N ALA A 350 -0.32 16.32 26.08
CA ALA A 350 0.42 16.77 24.88
C ALA A 350 1.15 15.61 24.15
N PHE A 351 1.22 14.43 24.75
CA PHE A 351 1.92 13.30 24.19
C PHE A 351 1.07 12.58 23.13
N LYS A 352 1.46 12.71 21.89
CA LYS A 352 0.83 12.05 20.75
C LYS A 352 1.88 11.25 19.98
N ALA A 353 1.76 9.93 19.95
CA ALA A 353 2.82 9.07 19.42
C ALA A 353 2.31 8.02 18.43
N ILE A 354 3.18 7.66 17.49
CA ILE A 354 2.97 6.52 16.59
C ILE A 354 4.01 5.45 16.90
N VAL A 355 3.56 4.21 17.10
CA VAL A 355 4.40 3.04 17.28
C VAL A 355 4.32 2.17 16.02
N PHE A 356 5.42 2.02 15.31
CA PHE A 356 5.50 1.15 14.15
C PHE A 356 5.97 -0.24 14.54
N ALA A 357 5.15 -1.25 14.23
CA ALA A 357 5.44 -2.67 14.43
C ALA A 357 5.79 -3.36 13.10
N PRO A 358 6.66 -4.40 13.10
CA PRO A 358 7.06 -5.13 11.89
C PRO A 358 5.91 -5.87 11.19
N THR A 359 4.95 -6.37 11.97
CA THR A 359 3.82 -7.16 11.45
C THR A 359 2.51 -6.78 12.12
N ALA A 360 1.38 -7.09 11.44
CA ALA A 360 0.05 -6.86 11.99
C ALA A 360 -0.20 -7.62 13.30
N ALA A 361 0.36 -8.83 13.46
CA ALA A 361 0.18 -9.61 14.67
C ALA A 361 1.00 -9.05 15.86
N LEU A 362 2.19 -8.48 15.58
CA LEU A 362 2.96 -7.76 16.60
C LEU A 362 2.30 -6.42 16.96
N ALA A 363 1.67 -5.75 16.00
CA ALA A 363 0.89 -4.54 16.29
C ALA A 363 -0.29 -4.84 17.23
N ASP A 364 -1.01 -5.95 17.01
CA ASP A 364 -2.06 -6.43 17.92
C ASP A 364 -1.49 -6.71 19.30
N PHE A 365 -0.36 -7.45 19.38
CA PHE A 365 0.32 -7.76 20.65
C PHE A 365 0.72 -6.49 21.43
N TYR A 366 1.35 -5.53 20.76
CA TYR A 366 1.72 -4.26 21.42
C TYR A 366 0.49 -3.44 21.84
N GLY A 367 -0.59 -3.53 21.06
CA GLY A 367 -1.88 -2.94 21.42
C GLY A 367 -2.48 -3.54 22.70
N ASP A 368 -2.49 -4.87 22.81
CA ASP A 368 -2.93 -5.57 24.00
C ASP A 368 -2.07 -5.20 25.21
N VAL A 369 -0.74 -5.11 25.05
CA VAL A 369 0.18 -4.67 26.10
C VAL A 369 -0.13 -3.25 26.55
N LEU A 370 -0.16 -2.28 25.63
CA LEU A 370 -0.32 -0.86 25.99
C LEU A 370 -1.70 -0.55 26.58
N THR A 371 -2.75 -1.24 26.14
CA THR A 371 -4.11 -1.03 26.64
C THR A 371 -4.30 -1.59 28.05
N ASN A 372 -3.53 -2.60 28.45
CA ASN A 372 -3.68 -3.28 29.74
C ASN A 372 -2.65 -2.86 30.80
N ILE A 373 -1.74 -1.94 30.51
CA ILE A 373 -0.83 -1.34 31.49
C ILE A 373 -1.42 -0.02 31.99
N PRO A 374 -1.71 0.12 33.29
CA PRO A 374 -2.25 1.34 33.86
C PRO A 374 -1.28 2.53 33.70
N GLY A 375 -1.85 3.74 33.57
CA GLY A 375 -1.08 4.98 33.56
C GLY A 375 -0.40 5.30 32.21
N LEU A 376 -0.64 4.50 31.17
CA LEU A 376 -0.22 4.80 29.79
C LEU A 376 -1.31 5.59 29.05
N PRO A 377 -0.92 6.40 28.04
CA PRO A 377 -1.88 7.09 27.19
C PRO A 377 -2.79 6.12 26.43
N PRO A 378 -4.03 6.56 26.04
CA PRO A 378 -4.94 5.72 25.27
C PRO A 378 -4.29 5.19 23.99
N ALA A 379 -4.45 3.88 23.73
CA ALA A 379 -3.82 3.21 22.60
C ALA A 379 -4.86 2.69 21.59
N SER A 380 -4.54 2.80 20.30
CA SER A 380 -5.34 2.27 19.20
C SER A 380 -4.44 1.51 18.22
N VAL A 381 -4.99 0.44 17.58
CA VAL A 381 -4.22 -0.40 16.65
C VAL A 381 -4.74 -0.24 15.23
N LEU A 382 -3.83 -0.08 14.25
CA LEU A 382 -4.17 0.12 12.85
C LEU A 382 -3.26 -0.68 11.90
N HIS A 383 -3.83 -1.68 11.23
CA HIS A 383 -3.12 -2.51 10.25
C HIS A 383 -4.07 -3.09 9.19
N SER A 384 -3.51 -3.78 8.19
CA SER A 384 -4.25 -4.25 7.01
C SER A 384 -5.34 -5.30 7.27
N ARG A 385 -5.31 -6.00 8.41
CA ARG A 385 -6.30 -7.04 8.76
C ARG A 385 -7.57 -6.48 9.40
N ILE A 386 -7.56 -5.20 9.79
CA ILE A 386 -8.74 -4.50 10.33
C ILE A 386 -9.67 -4.11 9.17
N SER A 387 -10.99 -4.22 9.37
CA SER A 387 -11.98 -3.83 8.35
C SER A 387 -11.85 -2.35 7.97
N GLN A 388 -12.15 -2.01 6.73
CA GLN A 388 -11.95 -0.64 6.22
C GLN A 388 -12.73 0.41 7.03
N ASN A 389 -13.97 0.11 7.42
CA ASN A 389 -14.77 1.04 8.23
C ASN A 389 -14.12 1.33 9.59
N ARG A 390 -13.59 0.29 10.25
CA ARG A 390 -12.89 0.46 11.53
C ARG A 390 -11.56 1.21 11.33
N ARG A 391 -10.82 0.94 10.25
CA ARG A 391 -9.59 1.67 9.90
C ARG A 391 -9.86 3.16 9.71
N THR A 392 -10.90 3.50 8.94
CA THR A 392 -11.31 4.90 8.71
C THR A 392 -11.65 5.58 10.03
N LYS A 393 -12.42 4.90 10.91
CA LYS A 393 -12.77 5.46 12.22
C LYS A 393 -11.53 5.72 13.06
N ILE A 394 -10.66 4.72 13.25
CA ILE A 394 -9.42 4.85 14.05
C ILE A 394 -8.54 5.98 13.50
N THR A 395 -8.40 6.07 12.17
CA THR A 395 -7.61 7.12 11.51
C THR A 395 -8.15 8.51 11.81
N ASN A 396 -9.48 8.71 11.73
CA ASN A 396 -10.09 10.00 12.02
C ASN A 396 -10.02 10.32 13.52
N ASP A 397 -10.39 9.37 14.38
CA ASP A 397 -10.33 9.54 15.83
C ASP A 397 -8.92 9.94 16.28
N TYR A 398 -7.88 9.26 15.76
CA TYR A 398 -6.49 9.60 16.09
C TYR A 398 -6.03 10.92 15.47
N ARG A 399 -6.48 11.26 14.26
CA ARG A 399 -6.16 12.57 13.65
C ARG A 399 -6.63 13.71 14.52
N ASP A 400 -7.87 13.62 15.02
CA ASP A 400 -8.53 14.67 15.79
C ASP A 400 -8.13 14.68 17.27
N ALA A 401 -7.54 13.58 17.76
CA ALA A 401 -7.05 13.47 19.14
C ALA A 401 -5.87 14.42 19.41
N LYS A 402 -5.82 15.03 20.59
CA LYS A 402 -4.70 15.84 21.06
C LYS A 402 -3.55 14.99 21.59
N SER A 403 -3.85 13.85 22.22
CA SER A 403 -2.88 12.92 22.79
C SER A 403 -3.28 11.47 22.51
N GLY A 404 -2.36 10.53 22.75
CA GLY A 404 -2.59 9.09 22.60
C GLY A 404 -1.53 8.38 21.75
N VAL A 405 -1.64 7.07 21.66
CA VAL A 405 -0.70 6.20 20.96
C VAL A 405 -1.42 5.45 19.82
N LEU A 406 -0.91 5.57 18.61
CA LEU A 406 -1.36 4.76 17.48
C LEU A 406 -0.33 3.68 17.16
N ILE A 407 -0.67 2.42 17.39
CA ILE A 407 0.19 1.30 17.01
C ILE A 407 -0.16 0.88 15.58
N ALA A 408 0.81 0.88 14.68
CA ALA A 408 0.55 0.62 13.28
C ALA A 408 1.66 -0.16 12.58
N THR A 409 1.33 -0.70 11.42
CA THR A 409 2.30 -1.18 10.44
C THR A 409 2.51 -0.12 9.35
N ASP A 410 3.29 -0.42 8.33
CA ASP A 410 3.55 0.48 7.20
C ASP A 410 2.32 0.94 6.40
N VAL A 411 1.12 0.51 6.79
CA VAL A 411 -0.16 1.01 6.24
C VAL A 411 -0.28 2.52 6.31
N ILE A 412 0.31 3.14 7.36
CA ILE A 412 0.27 4.60 7.58
C ILE A 412 1.66 5.26 7.51
N ALA A 413 2.70 4.51 7.13
CA ALA A 413 4.06 5.01 7.14
C ALA A 413 4.32 6.13 6.12
N ARG A 414 3.48 6.23 5.08
CA ARG A 414 3.61 7.24 4.01
C ARG A 414 2.28 7.93 3.73
N GLY A 415 2.35 9.17 3.25
CA GLY A 415 1.22 9.95 2.76
C GLY A 415 0.18 10.41 3.78
N MET A 416 0.08 9.74 4.93
CA MET A 416 -0.89 10.10 5.98
C MET A 416 -0.45 11.33 6.76
N ASP A 417 -1.38 12.24 6.98
CA ASP A 417 -1.18 13.39 7.84
C ASP A 417 -1.87 13.20 9.20
N PHE A 418 -1.04 13.26 10.25
CA PHE A 418 -1.46 13.24 11.64
C PHE A 418 -0.83 14.44 12.33
N PRO A 419 -1.57 15.54 12.51
CA PRO A 419 -1.03 16.73 13.16
C PRO A 419 -0.69 16.47 14.61
N GLY A 420 0.36 17.14 15.09
CA GLY A 420 0.75 17.12 16.51
C GLY A 420 1.43 15.83 16.98
N VAL A 421 1.90 14.96 16.09
CA VAL A 421 2.69 13.78 16.50
C VAL A 421 4.05 14.24 17.04
N THR A 422 4.26 14.03 18.33
CA THR A 422 5.48 14.43 19.06
C THR A 422 6.58 13.38 18.95
N THR A 423 6.22 12.09 18.95
CA THR A 423 7.20 11.00 19.00
C THR A 423 6.82 9.86 18.06
N VAL A 424 7.79 9.34 17.32
CA VAL A 424 7.68 8.12 16.52
C VAL A 424 8.55 7.04 17.14
N PHE A 425 7.92 5.95 17.53
CA PHE A 425 8.59 4.72 17.96
C PHE A 425 8.66 3.75 16.79
N GLN A 426 9.83 3.20 16.53
CA GLN A 426 10.00 2.06 15.62
C GLN A 426 10.44 0.87 16.45
N VAL A 427 9.60 -0.15 16.55
CA VAL A 427 9.78 -1.30 17.46
C VAL A 427 10.06 -2.54 16.63
N GLY A 428 11.33 -2.98 16.63
CA GLY A 428 11.87 -3.93 15.66
C GLY A 428 12.23 -3.26 14.32
N ILE A 429 13.04 -3.93 13.51
CA ILE A 429 13.55 -3.39 12.25
C ILE A 429 12.43 -3.19 11.22
N PRO A 430 12.46 -2.11 10.41
CA PRO A 430 11.59 -1.95 9.25
C PRO A 430 12.05 -2.80 8.06
N ALA A 431 11.28 -2.80 6.97
CA ALA A 431 11.61 -3.58 5.77
C ALA A 431 12.89 -3.11 5.04
N ASP A 432 13.18 -1.81 5.09
CA ASP A 432 14.31 -1.15 4.43
C ASP A 432 14.61 0.22 5.07
N LYS A 433 15.68 0.88 4.62
CA LYS A 433 16.09 2.23 5.05
C LYS A 433 15.01 3.27 4.75
N GLU A 434 14.42 3.19 3.59
CA GLU A 434 13.37 4.10 3.11
C GLU A 434 12.14 4.03 4.02
N SER A 435 11.72 2.83 4.40
CA SER A 435 10.63 2.62 5.37
C SER A 435 10.95 3.24 6.73
N TYR A 436 12.19 3.11 7.21
CA TYR A 436 12.64 3.76 8.45
C TYR A 436 12.42 5.29 8.37
N ILE A 437 12.90 5.89 7.30
CA ILE A 437 12.83 7.34 7.06
C ILE A 437 11.38 7.82 6.96
N HIS A 438 10.54 7.10 6.20
CA HIS A 438 9.14 7.46 6.02
C HIS A 438 8.30 7.31 7.29
N ARG A 439 8.62 6.32 8.13
CA ARG A 439 8.03 6.18 9.47
C ARG A 439 8.41 7.37 10.33
N LEU A 440 9.70 7.74 10.38
CA LEU A 440 10.18 8.89 11.14
C LEU A 440 9.53 10.19 10.67
N GLY A 441 9.34 10.36 9.37
CA GLY A 441 8.66 11.54 8.78
C GLY A 441 7.16 11.67 9.15
N ARG A 442 6.63 10.88 10.09
CA ARG A 442 5.29 11.10 10.67
C ARG A 442 5.31 12.13 11.79
N THR A 443 6.49 12.43 12.37
CA THR A 443 6.69 13.53 13.34
C THR A 443 7.46 14.70 12.70
N ALA A 444 7.67 15.77 13.44
CA ALA A 444 8.43 16.97 13.03
C ALA A 444 7.94 17.61 11.72
N ARG A 445 6.63 17.71 11.53
CA ARG A 445 6.02 18.29 10.34
C ARG A 445 5.77 19.79 10.52
N ALA A 446 5.81 20.52 9.40
CA ALA A 446 5.55 21.96 9.36
C ALA A 446 6.40 22.78 10.35
N GLY A 447 7.66 22.35 10.59
CA GLY A 447 8.57 23.05 11.51
C GLY A 447 8.36 22.75 13.00
N ALA A 448 7.45 21.83 13.34
CA ALA A 448 7.27 21.40 14.72
C ALA A 448 8.44 20.50 15.19
N ASP A 449 8.70 20.50 16.48
CA ASP A 449 9.64 19.59 17.11
C ASP A 449 9.09 18.16 17.10
N GLY A 450 10.01 17.18 17.03
CA GLY A 450 9.65 15.78 17.06
C GLY A 450 10.83 14.90 17.45
N ARG A 451 10.56 13.65 17.85
CA ARG A 451 11.58 12.67 18.24
C ARG A 451 11.35 11.32 17.58
N GLY A 452 12.45 10.61 17.30
CA GLY A 452 12.45 9.21 16.87
C GLY A 452 13.05 8.31 17.94
N ILE A 453 12.38 7.22 18.29
CA ILE A 453 12.90 6.21 19.22
C ILE A 453 12.88 4.86 18.50
N PHE A 454 14.07 4.28 18.33
CA PHE A 454 14.25 3.00 17.67
C PHE A 454 14.58 1.93 18.71
N VAL A 455 13.67 0.98 18.91
CA VAL A 455 13.81 -0.11 19.89
C VAL A 455 14.12 -1.40 19.14
N VAL A 456 15.28 -1.99 19.39
CA VAL A 456 15.76 -3.19 18.69
C VAL A 456 16.37 -4.20 19.66
N ALA A 457 16.27 -5.48 19.33
CA ALA A 457 17.05 -6.51 19.98
C ALA A 457 18.52 -6.48 19.50
N GLU A 458 19.46 -6.96 20.32
CA GLU A 458 20.89 -7.05 19.94
C GLU A 458 21.11 -7.79 18.61
N ALA A 459 20.35 -8.83 18.35
CA ALA A 459 20.40 -9.54 17.06
C ALA A 459 20.10 -8.62 15.86
N GLU A 460 19.30 -7.55 16.04
CA GLU A 460 18.93 -6.59 15.01
C GLU A 460 19.93 -5.42 14.85
N ASP A 461 21.02 -5.38 15.63
CA ASP A 461 22.02 -4.29 15.62
C ASP A 461 22.66 -4.04 14.24
N PHE A 462 22.61 -5.03 13.36
CA PHE A 462 23.07 -4.86 11.98
C PHE A 462 22.29 -3.76 11.25
N PHE A 463 21.03 -3.54 11.60
CA PHE A 463 20.18 -2.59 10.90
C PHE A 463 20.56 -1.12 11.21
N PRO A 464 20.58 -0.66 12.45
CA PRO A 464 21.09 0.68 12.76
C PRO A 464 22.56 0.87 12.36
N ARG A 465 23.41 -0.15 12.52
CA ARG A 465 24.86 -0.06 12.29
C ARG A 465 25.24 -0.03 10.80
N TRP A 466 24.59 -0.85 9.96
CA TRP A 466 24.99 -1.03 8.56
C TRP A 466 23.98 -0.45 7.58
N THR A 467 22.67 -0.68 7.81
CA THR A 467 21.62 -0.22 6.91
C THR A 467 21.36 1.28 7.08
N LEU A 468 21.42 1.77 8.32
CA LEU A 468 21.21 3.18 8.68
C LEU A 468 22.51 3.90 9.06
N LYS A 469 23.66 3.49 8.52
CA LYS A 469 24.99 4.02 8.86
C LYS A 469 25.14 5.55 8.74
N GLU A 470 24.29 6.19 7.95
CA GLU A 470 24.26 7.64 7.74
C GLU A 470 23.43 8.38 8.79
N ILE A 471 22.71 7.63 9.64
CA ILE A 471 21.88 8.19 10.70
C ILE A 471 22.63 8.14 12.01
N SER A 472 22.74 9.28 12.66
CA SER A 472 23.32 9.36 14.00
C SER A 472 22.25 9.04 15.04
N PHE A 473 22.52 8.05 15.88
CA PHE A 473 21.66 7.67 16.98
C PHE A 473 22.29 8.06 18.32
N GLU A 474 21.50 8.67 19.19
CA GLU A 474 21.84 8.86 20.60
C GLU A 474 21.49 7.58 21.37
N PRO A 475 22.44 6.91 22.05
CA PRO A 475 22.15 5.75 22.85
C PRO A 475 21.20 6.10 24.01
N ARG A 476 20.19 5.26 24.26
CA ARG A 476 19.27 5.40 25.38
C ARG A 476 19.15 4.06 26.12
N ASN A 477 19.21 4.11 27.43
CA ASN A 477 19.03 2.92 28.26
C ASN A 477 17.59 2.44 28.19
N ALA A 478 17.40 1.11 28.19
CA ALA A 478 16.09 0.49 28.23
C ALA A 478 15.54 0.47 29.66
N ASP A 479 14.34 0.99 29.87
CA ASP A 479 13.57 0.71 31.09
C ASP A 479 12.77 -0.60 30.89
N LEU A 480 13.16 -1.64 31.62
CA LEU A 480 12.54 -2.96 31.59
C LEU A 480 11.64 -3.22 32.81
N SER A 481 11.34 -2.20 33.62
CA SER A 481 10.54 -2.34 34.85
C SER A 481 9.16 -2.96 34.60
N SER A 482 8.62 -2.86 33.38
CA SER A 482 7.33 -3.44 33.00
C SER A 482 7.40 -4.89 32.53
N ALA A 483 8.56 -5.56 32.55
CA ALA A 483 8.73 -6.91 32.00
C ALA A 483 7.75 -7.94 32.61
N ALA A 484 7.61 -7.95 33.91
CA ALA A 484 6.67 -8.85 34.62
C ALA A 484 5.20 -8.57 34.24
N GLN A 485 4.82 -7.31 34.07
CA GLN A 485 3.47 -6.93 33.65
C GLN A 485 3.21 -7.34 32.21
N VAL A 486 4.15 -7.12 31.30
CA VAL A 486 4.04 -7.53 29.89
C VAL A 486 3.87 -9.04 29.78
N TYR A 487 4.68 -9.81 30.53
CA TYR A 487 4.56 -11.26 30.58
C TYR A 487 3.19 -11.71 31.10
N SER A 488 2.72 -11.13 32.21
CA SER A 488 1.41 -11.45 32.77
C SER A 488 0.25 -11.12 31.83
N ILE A 489 0.34 -10.01 31.07
CA ILE A 489 -0.64 -9.68 30.03
C ILE A 489 -0.62 -10.74 28.92
N ALA A 490 0.56 -11.14 28.45
CA ALA A 490 0.71 -12.18 27.44
C ALA A 490 0.14 -13.54 27.92
N GLU A 491 0.30 -13.86 29.19
CA GLU A 491 -0.23 -15.07 29.78
C GLU A 491 -1.76 -15.05 29.91
N GLN A 492 -2.32 -13.96 30.42
CA GLN A 492 -3.72 -13.90 30.85
C GLN A 492 -4.69 -13.37 29.80
N ARG A 493 -4.22 -12.55 28.84
CA ARG A 493 -5.06 -11.84 27.89
C ARG A 493 -4.93 -12.33 26.45
N ILE A 494 -3.85 -13.03 26.10
CA ILE A 494 -3.59 -13.50 24.75
C ILE A 494 -3.85 -15.01 24.70
N ASP A 495 -4.86 -15.40 23.93
CA ASP A 495 -5.18 -16.82 23.76
C ASP A 495 -4.13 -17.55 22.89
N ASP A 496 -4.09 -18.89 22.98
CA ASP A 496 -3.10 -19.71 22.26
C ASP A 496 -3.18 -19.56 20.75
N GLY A 497 -4.37 -19.31 20.21
CA GLY A 497 -4.56 -19.05 18.77
C GLY A 497 -3.94 -17.71 18.33
N GLN A 498 -4.01 -16.70 19.18
CA GLN A 498 -3.35 -15.41 18.96
C GLN A 498 -1.83 -15.55 19.13
N LYS A 499 -1.34 -16.25 20.17
CA LYS A 499 0.08 -16.56 20.37
C LYS A 499 0.67 -17.28 19.14
N ALA A 500 -0.04 -18.27 18.61
CA ALA A 500 0.37 -18.99 17.40
C ALA A 500 0.45 -18.07 16.15
N LYS A 501 -0.48 -17.13 15.99
CA LYS A 501 -0.45 -16.14 14.91
C LYS A 501 0.72 -15.16 15.05
N ILE A 502 1.03 -14.71 16.28
CA ILE A 502 2.17 -13.82 16.55
C ILE A 502 3.47 -14.55 16.28
N TYR A 503 3.63 -15.76 16.78
CA TYR A 503 4.78 -16.63 16.55
C TYR A 503 5.02 -16.88 15.04
N GLN A 504 3.96 -17.27 14.33
CA GLN A 504 4.03 -17.48 12.89
C GLN A 504 4.43 -16.21 12.13
N ALA A 505 3.89 -15.05 12.51
CA ALA A 505 4.20 -13.77 11.89
C ALA A 505 5.64 -13.35 12.17
N TRP A 506 6.14 -13.59 13.37
CA TRP A 506 7.52 -13.36 13.78
C TRP A 506 8.49 -14.20 12.94
N LEU A 507 8.28 -15.52 12.86
CA LEU A 507 9.08 -16.41 12.02
C LEU A 507 9.07 -15.98 10.55
N GLY A 508 7.88 -15.64 10.02
CA GLY A 508 7.74 -15.19 8.63
C GLY A 508 8.47 -13.89 8.35
N TYR A 509 8.52 -12.97 9.31
CA TYR A 509 9.22 -11.70 9.19
C TYR A 509 10.74 -11.91 9.22
N TYR A 510 11.27 -12.55 10.27
CA TYR A 510 12.71 -12.71 10.46
C TYR A 510 13.35 -13.74 9.48
N LYS A 511 12.55 -14.60 8.89
CA LYS A 511 13.02 -15.43 7.77
C LYS A 511 13.63 -14.60 6.63
N ASN A 512 13.07 -13.44 6.33
CA ASN A 512 13.60 -12.58 5.27
C ASN A 512 14.95 -11.95 5.65
N TRP A 513 15.27 -11.93 6.94
CA TRP A 513 16.48 -11.36 7.50
C TRP A 513 17.55 -12.37 7.88
N MET A 514 17.32 -13.67 7.64
CA MET A 514 18.25 -14.75 8.04
C MET A 514 19.68 -14.50 7.60
N LYS A 515 19.90 -14.00 6.37
CA LYS A 515 21.23 -13.67 5.86
C LYS A 515 21.92 -12.57 6.68
N ASN A 516 21.19 -11.52 7.03
CA ASN A 516 21.71 -10.38 7.80
C ASN A 516 21.95 -10.76 9.27
N LEU A 517 21.06 -11.57 9.83
CA LEU A 517 21.16 -12.15 11.18
C LEU A 517 22.22 -13.25 11.29
N LYS A 518 22.71 -13.76 10.15
CA LYS A 518 23.59 -14.92 10.05
C LYS A 518 22.98 -16.19 10.67
N TRP A 519 21.67 -16.33 10.56
CA TRP A 519 20.90 -17.46 11.05
C TRP A 519 20.66 -18.49 9.93
N ASP A 520 20.70 -19.76 10.28
CA ASP A 520 20.09 -20.82 9.51
C ASP A 520 18.62 -21.03 9.92
N LYS A 521 17.96 -22.04 9.39
CA LYS A 521 16.53 -22.30 9.69
C LYS A 521 16.34 -22.80 11.13
N GLU A 522 17.26 -23.59 11.61
CA GLU A 522 17.28 -24.13 12.96
C GLU A 522 17.43 -22.99 13.98
N GLN A 523 18.36 -22.07 13.75
CA GLN A 523 18.56 -20.92 14.61
C GLN A 523 17.35 -19.99 14.59
N LEU A 524 16.75 -19.73 13.41
CA LEU A 524 15.51 -18.94 13.30
C LEU A 524 14.39 -19.53 14.15
N VAL A 525 14.20 -20.86 14.11
CA VAL A 525 13.18 -21.54 14.89
C VAL A 525 13.51 -21.55 16.38
N ALA A 526 14.78 -21.74 16.74
CA ALA A 526 15.22 -21.69 18.14
C ALA A 526 14.94 -20.31 18.76
N GLU A 527 15.33 -19.23 18.08
CA GLU A 527 15.05 -17.85 18.53
C GLU A 527 13.54 -17.56 18.59
N GLY A 528 12.77 -18.06 17.62
CA GLY A 528 11.31 -17.95 17.63
C GLY A 528 10.69 -18.68 18.83
N ASN A 529 11.21 -19.85 19.20
CA ASN A 529 10.73 -20.60 20.37
C ASN A 529 11.08 -19.87 21.68
N ILE A 530 12.26 -19.26 21.77
CA ILE A 530 12.65 -18.40 22.88
C ILE A 530 11.69 -17.20 22.97
N PHE A 531 11.43 -16.53 21.85
CA PHE A 531 10.48 -15.42 21.79
C PHE A 531 9.06 -15.86 22.22
N ALA A 532 8.59 -17.01 21.77
CA ALA A 532 7.26 -17.51 22.17
C ALA A 532 7.17 -17.80 23.68
N ARG A 533 8.21 -18.43 24.23
CA ARG A 533 8.27 -18.74 25.66
C ARG A 533 8.35 -17.47 26.53
N ASP A 534 9.28 -16.57 26.18
CA ASP A 534 9.70 -15.49 27.06
C ASP A 534 8.90 -14.18 26.83
N ALA A 535 8.40 -13.94 25.61
CA ALA A 535 7.59 -12.77 25.30
C ALA A 535 6.09 -13.04 25.28
N LEU A 536 5.68 -14.23 24.82
CA LEU A 536 4.26 -14.56 24.67
C LEU A 536 3.73 -15.46 25.80
N ALA A 537 4.55 -15.75 26.80
CA ALA A 537 4.21 -16.65 27.90
C ALA A 537 3.63 -17.99 27.38
N SER A 538 4.28 -18.56 26.34
CA SER A 538 3.90 -19.84 25.75
C SER A 538 4.93 -20.90 26.14
N PRO A 539 4.70 -21.69 27.19
CA PRO A 539 5.68 -22.67 27.66
C PRO A 539 5.97 -23.74 26.61
N GLU A 540 4.97 -24.04 25.78
CA GLU A 540 5.12 -24.95 24.64
C GLU A 540 5.23 -24.14 23.35
N THR A 541 5.98 -24.70 22.36
CA THR A 541 6.08 -24.08 21.03
C THR A 541 4.72 -24.02 20.36
N PRO A 542 4.24 -22.83 19.98
CA PRO A 542 2.94 -22.68 19.34
C PRO A 542 2.85 -23.47 18.02
N PRO A 543 1.74 -24.19 17.76
CA PRO A 543 1.61 -25.04 16.59
C PRO A 543 1.43 -24.24 15.30
N ILE A 544 2.01 -24.71 14.19
CA ILE A 544 1.86 -24.11 12.85
C ILE A 544 1.31 -25.15 11.88
N GLN A 545 0.39 -24.75 11.01
CA GLN A 545 -0.18 -25.60 9.97
C GLN A 545 0.85 -26.04 8.94
N LYS A 546 0.77 -27.29 8.48
CA LYS A 546 1.71 -27.92 7.52
C LYS A 546 1.84 -27.10 6.22
N SER A 547 0.74 -26.59 5.68
CA SER A 547 0.74 -25.75 4.48
C SER A 547 1.49 -24.42 4.69
N THR A 548 1.32 -23.81 5.87
CA THR A 548 2.00 -22.56 6.24
C THR A 548 3.51 -22.76 6.37
N ILE A 549 3.94 -23.81 7.07
CA ILE A 549 5.37 -24.19 7.15
C ILE A 549 5.94 -24.41 5.75
N GLY A 550 5.14 -25.05 4.85
CA GLY A 550 5.53 -25.23 3.46
C GLY A 550 5.76 -23.93 2.70
N LYS A 551 4.84 -22.94 2.85
CA LYS A 551 4.97 -21.60 2.25
C LYS A 551 6.14 -20.81 2.83
N MET A 552 6.45 -21.00 4.11
CA MET A 552 7.60 -20.41 4.77
C MET A 552 8.94 -21.08 4.40
N GLY A 553 8.91 -22.23 3.70
CA GLY A 553 10.11 -22.98 3.34
C GLY A 553 10.84 -23.60 4.54
N LEU A 554 10.13 -23.80 5.66
CA LEU A 554 10.65 -24.34 6.92
C LEU A 554 10.29 -25.82 7.13
N ARG A 555 9.98 -26.58 6.06
CA ARG A 555 9.69 -28.01 6.16
C ARG A 555 10.91 -28.78 6.68
N GLY A 556 10.68 -29.65 7.64
CA GLY A 556 11.72 -30.48 8.23
C GLY A 556 12.66 -29.77 9.20
N THR A 557 12.45 -28.47 9.50
CA THR A 557 13.25 -27.76 10.50
C THR A 557 12.89 -28.24 11.90
N ARG A 558 13.91 -28.57 12.70
CA ARG A 558 13.73 -29.02 14.08
C ARG A 558 13.15 -27.92 14.98
N GLY A 559 12.39 -28.32 16.01
CA GLY A 559 11.83 -27.39 16.98
C GLY A 559 10.47 -26.79 16.60
N LEU A 560 9.90 -27.10 15.42
CA LEU A 560 8.55 -26.71 15.04
C LEU A 560 7.51 -27.76 15.46
N VAL A 561 6.40 -27.32 16.02
CA VAL A 561 5.20 -28.15 16.25
C VAL A 561 4.28 -28.02 15.04
N VAL A 562 4.09 -29.12 14.30
CA VAL A 562 3.36 -29.15 13.04
C VAL A 562 1.97 -29.74 13.25
N VAL A 563 0.93 -29.01 12.87
CA VAL A 563 -0.44 -29.50 12.91
C VAL A 563 -1.02 -29.66 11.49
N PRO A 564 -1.96 -30.60 11.29
CA PRO A 564 -2.67 -30.72 10.00
C PRO A 564 -3.37 -29.41 9.63
N ASP A 565 -3.52 -29.18 8.33
CA ASP A 565 -4.31 -28.06 7.85
C ASP A 565 -5.77 -28.24 8.24
N ALA A 566 -6.43 -27.15 8.68
CA ALA A 566 -7.87 -27.17 8.93
C ALA A 566 -8.62 -27.60 7.68
N PRO A 567 -9.67 -28.45 7.79
CA PRO A 567 -10.50 -28.84 6.65
C PRO A 567 -11.01 -27.58 5.94
N LYS A 568 -10.74 -27.47 4.63
CA LYS A 568 -11.33 -26.38 3.84
C LYS A 568 -12.84 -26.50 3.93
N ALA A 569 -13.52 -25.48 4.46
CA ALA A 569 -14.96 -25.39 4.38
C ALA A 569 -15.36 -25.60 2.91
N ARG A 570 -16.06 -26.70 2.62
CA ARG A 570 -16.64 -26.94 1.31
C ARG A 570 -17.66 -25.84 1.10
N HIS A 571 -17.33 -24.85 0.28
CA HIS A 571 -18.34 -24.00 -0.31
C HIS A 571 -19.25 -24.92 -1.13
N GLY A 572 -20.46 -25.14 -0.62
CA GLY A 572 -21.50 -25.91 -1.31
C GLY A 572 -21.69 -25.29 -2.69
N ARG A 573 -21.25 -26.01 -3.71
CA ARG A 573 -21.72 -25.80 -5.07
C ARG A 573 -23.23 -26.02 -4.99
N GLY A 574 -24.05 -24.98 -5.09
CA GLY A 574 -25.44 -25.03 -5.40
C GLY A 574 -25.59 -25.80 -6.70
N GLY A 575 -25.99 -27.07 -6.59
CA GLY A 575 -26.36 -27.91 -7.73
C GLY A 575 -27.64 -27.39 -8.33
N GLY A 576 -27.55 -26.76 -9.49
CA GLY A 576 -28.65 -26.61 -10.41
C GLY A 576 -28.97 -28.00 -10.99
N GLY A 577 -30.00 -28.66 -10.47
CA GLY A 577 -30.58 -29.83 -11.05
C GLY A 577 -31.72 -29.42 -11.98
N GLY A 578 -31.50 -29.60 -13.27
CA GLY A 578 -32.52 -29.44 -14.31
C GLY A 578 -33.51 -30.60 -14.34
N GLY A 579 -34.65 -30.24 -14.73
CA GLY A 579 -35.77 -30.84 -15.38
C GLY A 579 -35.99 -32.36 -15.40
N GLY A 580 -37.22 -32.75 -15.17
CA GLY A 580 -37.81 -34.05 -15.46
C GLY A 580 -39.32 -33.97 -15.28
N GLU A 581 -40.02 -33.93 -16.40
CA GLU A 581 -41.47 -33.99 -16.50
C GLU A 581 -42.05 -35.26 -15.86
N GLY A 582 -43.23 -35.13 -15.23
CA GLY A 582 -44.03 -36.25 -14.77
C GLY A 582 -45.46 -35.83 -14.41
N ARG A 583 -46.38 -35.94 -15.37
CA ARG A 583 -47.85 -35.83 -15.20
C ARG A 583 -48.42 -36.89 -14.27
N SER A 584 -49.39 -36.58 -13.41
CA SER A 584 -50.60 -37.29 -13.14
C SER A 584 -51.56 -36.48 -12.25
N ILE A 585 -52.66 -36.13 -12.74
CA ILE A 585 -54.10 -36.32 -12.60
C ILE A 585 -54.53 -36.80 -11.21
N GLY A 586 -55.49 -36.05 -10.60
CA GLY A 586 -56.48 -36.64 -9.71
C GLY A 586 -56.96 -35.82 -8.55
N SER A 587 -58.07 -35.10 -8.75
CA SER A 587 -59.31 -35.02 -7.94
C SER A 587 -59.27 -34.58 -6.48
N GLY A 588 -59.89 -33.48 -6.16
CA GLY A 588 -61.28 -33.52 -5.58
C GLY A 588 -61.36 -33.14 -4.11
N GLY A 589 -62.21 -32.17 -3.78
CA GLY A 589 -62.87 -32.03 -2.47
C GLY A 589 -62.67 -30.65 -1.81
N ARG A 590 -63.49 -29.72 -2.07
CA ARG A 590 -64.69 -29.12 -1.41
C ARG A 590 -64.57 -28.88 0.11
N GLY A 591 -64.85 -27.62 0.50
CA GLY A 591 -65.42 -27.15 1.77
C GLY A 591 -64.50 -26.13 2.45
N GLY A 592 -64.87 -24.93 2.71
CA GLY A 592 -66.15 -24.31 3.01
C GLY A 592 -65.99 -23.46 4.24
N GLY A 593 -66.37 -22.17 4.13
CA GLY A 593 -66.85 -21.39 5.28
C GLY A 593 -65.74 -20.59 6.02
N GLY A 594 -65.73 -19.32 5.93
CA GLY A 594 -66.61 -18.42 6.57
C GLY A 594 -65.89 -17.51 7.53
N GLY A 595 -65.94 -16.24 7.27
CA GLY A 595 -66.52 -15.27 8.19
C GLY A 595 -65.56 -14.36 8.98
N GLY A 596 -65.61 -13.09 8.64
CA GLY A 596 -65.87 -12.00 9.57
C GLY A 596 -64.59 -11.39 10.21
N GLY A 597 -64.17 -10.22 9.91
CA GLY A 597 -64.86 -8.98 10.28
C GLY A 597 -64.05 -8.15 11.26
N GLY A 598 -63.78 -6.91 10.92
CA GLY A 598 -63.70 -5.87 11.95
C GLY A 598 -62.31 -5.22 12.22
N ARG A 599 -61.97 -4.20 11.51
CA ARG A 599 -62.01 -2.73 11.88
C ARG A 599 -61.15 -2.25 13.06
N ARG A 600 -60.39 -1.18 12.71
CA ARG A 600 -59.94 0.02 13.51
C ARG A 600 -58.77 -0.27 14.46
N GLY A 601 -57.78 0.57 14.59
CA GLY A 601 -57.57 2.00 14.35
C GLY A 601 -56.57 2.54 15.36
N GLY A 602 -55.82 3.57 15.01
CA GLY A 602 -55.27 4.54 15.95
C GLY A 602 -53.80 4.37 16.33
N ARG A 603 -52.97 5.16 15.72
CA ARG A 603 -52.21 6.28 16.35
C ARG A 603 -51.62 6.00 17.74
N PHE A 604 -50.30 5.94 17.82
CA PHE A 604 -49.43 7.03 18.39
C PHE A 604 -48.03 6.90 17.80
#